data_6b92da47386d11c7bf0e3136b68cbbda
#
_entry.id   6b92da47386d11c7bf0e3136b68cbbda
#
_cell.length_a   1.000
_cell.length_b   1.000
_cell.length_c   1.000
_cell.angle_alpha   90.00
_cell.angle_beta   90.00
_cell.angle_gamma   90.00
#
_symmetry.space_group_name_H-M   'P 1'
#
loop_
_entity.id
_entity.type
_entity.pdbx_description
1 polymer ?
#
loop_
_entity_poly.entity_id
_entity_poly.type
_entity_poly.pdbx_seq_one_letter_code
_entity_poly.pdbx_strand_id
1 'polypeptide(L)'
;MAKELIGVITGHKPQNAYWQDAYSGDNASPDCYSDDGKVGINTNTGESRLCETCPFNQFGSALNAQGQPTKGKACKNLHRLYLLMEGALMPVIINIPPTSIKPFKDYLAKRLLLRGKRPAQVLTKITLKKAVSNDGITYSQCVFTKAGDLAPDIIKTLAPVVAMTKDLMAMKQTAPAGEVSESNGAGSTGFENNGRAAFDGKVVNGMAIPEFEEVAD
;
A
#
# COMPACT_ATOMS: atom_id res chain seq x y z
N MET A 1 -1.42 19.45 3.48
CA MET A 1 -1.59 18.08 2.95
C MET A 1 -0.32 17.73 2.21
N ALA A 2 0.40 16.70 2.62
CA ALA A 2 1.64 16.30 1.95
C ALA A 2 1.32 15.85 0.51
N LYS A 3 1.96 16.49 -0.46
CA LYS A 3 1.77 16.17 -1.89
C LYS A 3 2.66 15.00 -2.34
N GLU A 4 3.60 14.58 -1.51
CA GLU A 4 4.57 13.54 -1.80
C GLU A 4 4.95 12.78 -0.52
N LEU A 5 5.36 11.52 -0.70
CA LEU A 5 5.96 10.69 0.33
C LEU A 5 7.36 10.32 -0.13
N ILE A 6 8.34 10.47 0.76
CA ILE A 6 9.73 10.07 0.50
C ILE A 6 10.15 9.09 1.59
N GLY A 7 10.78 7.98 1.18
CA GLY A 7 11.24 6.98 2.11
C GLY A 7 11.86 5.77 1.43
N VAL A 8 12.26 4.80 2.23
CA VAL A 8 12.86 3.54 1.79
C VAL A 8 11.79 2.45 1.77
N ILE A 9 11.60 1.78 0.64
CA ILE A 9 10.69 0.64 0.55
C ILE A 9 11.41 -0.58 1.14
N THR A 10 11.06 -0.94 2.38
CA THR A 10 11.66 -2.07 3.12
C THR A 10 11.07 -3.41 2.73
N GLY A 11 9.85 -3.41 2.18
CA GLY A 11 9.17 -4.60 1.67
C GLY A 11 7.94 -4.26 0.84
N HIS A 12 7.49 -5.23 0.05
CA HIS A 12 6.23 -5.13 -0.70
C HIS A 12 5.68 -6.50 -1.04
N LYS A 13 4.37 -6.63 -1.09
CA LYS A 13 3.68 -7.87 -1.49
C LYS A 13 2.34 -7.60 -2.17
N PRO A 14 1.89 -8.48 -3.08
CA PRO A 14 0.53 -8.44 -3.60
C PRO A 14 -0.46 -8.78 -2.48
N GLN A 15 -1.66 -8.27 -2.63
CA GLN A 15 -2.79 -8.61 -1.75
C GLN A 15 -4.08 -8.46 -2.53
N ASN A 16 -5.13 -9.20 -2.14
CA ASN A 16 -6.44 -9.07 -2.73
C ASN A 16 -7.48 -8.81 -1.64
N ALA A 17 -8.50 -8.02 -1.98
CA ALA A 17 -9.61 -7.77 -1.10
C ALA A 17 -10.91 -7.68 -1.92
N TYR A 18 -11.98 -8.28 -1.41
CA TYR A 18 -13.30 -8.29 -2.03
C TYR A 18 -14.33 -7.83 -1.01
N TRP A 19 -15.18 -6.94 -1.44
CA TRP A 19 -16.38 -6.48 -0.73
C TRP A 19 -17.59 -6.82 -1.59
N GLN A 20 -18.58 -7.46 -0.99
CA GLN A 20 -19.83 -7.80 -1.66
C GLN A 20 -20.66 -6.54 -1.89
N ASP A 21 -20.71 -5.69 -0.86
CA ASP A 21 -21.46 -4.44 -0.92
C ASP A 21 -20.65 -3.31 -1.54
N ALA A 22 -21.34 -2.37 -2.14
CA ALA A 22 -20.73 -1.14 -2.64
C ALA A 22 -20.20 -0.33 -1.45
N TYR A 23 -19.09 0.38 -1.68
CA TYR A 23 -18.50 1.25 -0.67
C TYR A 23 -19.51 2.31 -0.20
N SER A 24 -19.85 2.27 1.10
CA SER A 24 -20.82 3.16 1.75
C SER A 24 -20.19 4.36 2.45
N GLY A 25 -18.85 4.47 2.42
CA GLY A 25 -18.10 5.49 3.18
C GLY A 25 -17.53 4.98 4.50
N ASP A 26 -17.93 3.78 4.93
CA ASP A 26 -17.48 3.17 6.16
C ASP A 26 -16.19 2.36 5.95
N ASN A 27 -15.43 2.15 7.05
CA ASN A 27 -14.25 1.29 7.06
C ASN A 27 -14.65 -0.19 7.22
N ALA A 28 -15.55 -0.68 6.36
CA ALA A 28 -15.98 -2.07 6.39
C ALA A 28 -14.82 -3.02 6.06
N SER A 29 -14.67 -4.05 6.87
CA SER A 29 -13.72 -5.14 6.58
C SER A 29 -14.12 -5.85 5.28
N PRO A 30 -13.15 -6.33 4.49
CA PRO A 30 -13.46 -7.09 3.29
C PRO A 30 -14.13 -8.43 3.64
N ASP A 31 -15.10 -8.86 2.82
CA ASP A 31 -15.74 -10.18 2.95
C ASP A 31 -14.80 -11.32 2.58
N CYS A 32 -13.82 -11.06 1.73
CA CYS A 32 -12.73 -11.98 1.44
C CYS A 32 -11.43 -11.19 1.33
N TYR A 33 -10.40 -11.70 1.99
CA TYR A 33 -9.08 -11.10 2.05
C TYR A 33 -7.99 -12.11 1.72
N SER A 34 -7.01 -11.72 0.93
CA SER A 34 -5.80 -12.49 0.65
C SER A 34 -4.57 -11.64 0.92
N ASP A 35 -3.74 -12.08 1.83
CA ASP A 35 -2.53 -11.36 2.24
C ASP A 35 -1.34 -11.58 1.29
N ASP A 36 -1.41 -12.59 0.45
CA ASP A 36 -0.36 -12.96 -0.53
C ASP A 36 -0.82 -12.87 -1.99
N GLY A 37 -2.10 -12.55 -2.21
CA GLY A 37 -2.72 -12.52 -3.53
C GLY A 37 -2.98 -13.91 -4.14
N LYS A 38 -2.74 -15.01 -3.39
CA LYS A 38 -2.86 -16.38 -3.87
C LYS A 38 -4.03 -17.13 -3.24
N VAL A 39 -4.15 -17.08 -1.92
CA VAL A 39 -5.22 -17.72 -1.18
C VAL A 39 -6.04 -16.67 -0.47
N GLY A 40 -7.31 -16.56 -0.80
CA GLY A 40 -8.28 -15.71 -0.13
C GLY A 40 -8.98 -16.46 0.99
N ILE A 41 -9.26 -15.77 2.09
CA ILE A 41 -10.04 -16.28 3.21
C ILE A 41 -11.31 -15.43 3.31
N ASN A 42 -12.47 -16.10 3.32
CA ASN A 42 -13.73 -15.45 3.61
C ASN A 42 -13.74 -15.08 5.11
N THR A 43 -13.93 -13.80 5.40
CA THR A 43 -13.83 -13.28 6.78
C THR A 43 -15.01 -13.71 7.65
N ASN A 44 -16.16 -14.02 7.03
CA ASN A 44 -17.36 -14.42 7.75
C ASN A 44 -17.40 -15.94 8.01
N THR A 45 -16.94 -16.76 7.04
CA THR A 45 -17.03 -18.23 7.15
C THR A 45 -15.70 -18.91 7.48
N GLY A 46 -14.56 -18.21 7.30
CA GLY A 46 -13.22 -18.79 7.42
C GLY A 46 -12.81 -19.70 6.25
N GLU A 47 -13.67 -19.88 5.25
CA GLU A 47 -13.35 -20.70 4.08
C GLU A 47 -12.22 -20.11 3.27
N SER A 48 -11.30 -20.97 2.85
CA SER A 48 -10.18 -20.57 1.97
C SER A 48 -10.48 -20.91 0.51
N ARG A 49 -10.00 -20.03 -0.39
CA ARG A 49 -10.19 -20.17 -1.83
C ARG A 49 -8.97 -19.68 -2.60
N LEU A 50 -8.60 -20.37 -3.66
CA LEU A 50 -7.54 -19.92 -4.56
C LEU A 50 -8.00 -18.67 -5.31
N CYS A 51 -7.21 -17.60 -5.22
CA CYS A 51 -7.51 -16.32 -5.89
C CYS A 51 -7.45 -16.43 -7.42
N GLU A 52 -6.61 -17.32 -7.95
CA GLU A 52 -6.44 -17.51 -9.39
C GLU A 52 -7.74 -18.01 -10.06
N THR A 53 -8.41 -18.96 -9.46
CA THR A 53 -9.65 -19.57 -9.97
C THR A 53 -10.92 -18.91 -9.41
N CYS A 54 -10.78 -17.93 -8.52
CA CYS A 54 -11.92 -17.27 -7.89
C CYS A 54 -12.75 -16.48 -8.94
N PRO A 55 -14.07 -16.70 -9.03
CA PRO A 55 -14.92 -16.00 -10.00
C PRO A 55 -14.91 -14.48 -9.81
N PHE A 56 -14.80 -13.98 -8.57
CA PHE A 56 -14.73 -12.54 -8.29
C PHE A 56 -13.39 -11.90 -8.70
N ASN A 57 -12.36 -12.69 -8.93
CA ASN A 57 -11.05 -12.23 -9.39
C ASN A 57 -10.86 -12.36 -10.90
N GLN A 58 -11.91 -12.62 -11.65
CA GLN A 58 -11.90 -12.65 -13.11
C GLN A 58 -12.34 -11.31 -13.70
N PHE A 59 -11.81 -10.95 -14.87
CA PHE A 59 -12.29 -9.77 -15.60
C PHE A 59 -13.74 -10.00 -16.02
N GLY A 60 -14.56 -8.97 -15.94
CA GLY A 60 -15.99 -9.05 -16.19
C GLY A 60 -16.83 -9.34 -14.93
N SER A 61 -16.22 -9.62 -13.80
CA SER A 61 -16.95 -9.96 -12.56
C SER A 61 -17.45 -8.73 -11.77
N ALA A 62 -16.90 -7.54 -12.03
CA ALA A 62 -17.36 -6.33 -11.35
C ALA A 62 -18.71 -5.87 -11.93
N LEU A 63 -19.61 -5.43 -11.06
CA LEU A 63 -20.90 -4.87 -11.44
C LEU A 63 -20.87 -3.33 -11.29
N ASN A 64 -21.63 -2.64 -12.14
CA ASN A 64 -21.90 -1.21 -11.97
C ASN A 64 -23.06 -0.99 -10.98
N ALA A 65 -23.42 0.27 -10.74
CA ALA A 65 -24.52 0.64 -9.84
C ALA A 65 -25.90 0.10 -10.29
N GLN A 66 -26.03 -0.29 -11.55
CA GLN A 66 -27.25 -0.89 -12.13
C GLN A 66 -27.20 -2.42 -12.14
N GLY A 67 -26.19 -3.04 -11.50
CA GLY A 67 -26.03 -4.49 -11.46
C GLY A 67 -25.52 -5.13 -12.76
N GLN A 68 -25.08 -4.35 -13.74
CA GLN A 68 -24.57 -4.86 -15.02
C GLN A 68 -23.07 -5.16 -14.95
N PRO A 69 -22.59 -6.25 -15.58
CA PRO A 69 -21.17 -6.57 -15.63
C PRO A 69 -20.35 -5.47 -16.31
N THR A 70 -19.20 -5.16 -15.71
CA THR A 70 -18.20 -4.25 -16.28
C THR A 70 -16.96 -5.02 -16.72
N LYS A 71 -16.02 -4.37 -17.41
CA LYS A 71 -14.73 -4.99 -17.75
C LYS A 71 -13.81 -5.22 -16.54
N GLY A 72 -14.17 -4.70 -15.38
CA GLY A 72 -13.36 -4.78 -14.16
C GLY A 72 -13.47 -6.11 -13.44
N LYS A 73 -12.66 -6.26 -12.39
CA LYS A 73 -12.75 -7.35 -11.43
C LYS A 73 -13.49 -6.87 -10.18
N ALA A 74 -14.39 -7.68 -9.63
CA ALA A 74 -15.05 -7.40 -8.36
C ALA A 74 -14.01 -7.42 -7.22
N CYS A 75 -13.15 -8.42 -7.19
CA CYS A 75 -12.01 -8.48 -6.27
C CYS A 75 -10.95 -7.42 -6.64
N LYS A 76 -10.56 -6.60 -5.68
CA LYS A 76 -9.55 -5.56 -5.87
C LYS A 76 -8.16 -6.17 -5.66
N ASN A 77 -7.38 -6.23 -6.74
CA ASN A 77 -5.97 -6.61 -6.64
C ASN A 77 -5.19 -5.37 -6.21
N LEU A 78 -4.66 -5.39 -5.01
CA LEU A 78 -3.89 -4.32 -4.40
C LEU A 78 -2.42 -4.71 -4.34
N HIS A 79 -1.56 -3.76 -4.02
CA HIS A 79 -0.17 -4.06 -3.69
C HIS A 79 0.23 -3.29 -2.44
N ARG A 80 0.64 -4.01 -1.40
CA ARG A 80 1.07 -3.42 -0.13
C ARG A 80 2.53 -3.07 -0.20
N LEU A 81 2.85 -1.85 0.20
CA LEU A 81 4.21 -1.35 0.40
C LEU A 81 4.46 -1.07 1.87
N TYR A 82 5.67 -1.34 2.31
CA TYR A 82 6.18 -0.96 3.61
C TYR A 82 7.22 0.14 3.38
N LEU A 83 6.85 1.39 3.66
CA LEU A 83 7.67 2.57 3.43
C LEU A 83 8.20 3.10 4.74
N LEU A 84 9.50 3.04 4.96
CA LEU A 84 10.17 3.68 6.08
C LEU A 84 10.48 5.12 5.70
N MET A 85 9.81 6.06 6.34
CA MET A 85 10.06 7.49 6.17
C MET A 85 11.17 7.94 7.11
N GLU A 86 11.80 9.05 6.79
CA GLU A 86 12.82 9.68 7.64
C GLU A 86 12.24 9.96 9.04
N GLY A 87 13.03 9.69 10.07
CA GLY A 87 12.61 9.85 11.45
C GLY A 87 11.62 8.79 11.98
N ALA A 88 11.13 7.89 11.15
CA ALA A 88 10.19 6.85 11.58
C ALA A 88 10.92 5.62 12.12
N LEU A 89 10.48 5.09 13.26
CA LEU A 89 10.98 3.83 13.83
C LEU A 89 10.45 2.60 13.10
N MET A 90 9.26 2.70 12.49
CA MET A 90 8.56 1.60 11.83
C MET A 90 8.09 2.04 10.44
N PRO A 91 8.10 1.13 9.46
CA PRO A 91 7.56 1.44 8.15
C PRO A 91 6.04 1.65 8.20
N VAL A 92 5.56 2.66 7.51
CA VAL A 92 4.14 2.85 7.25
C VAL A 92 3.67 1.90 6.16
N ILE A 93 2.43 1.44 6.27
CA ILE A 93 1.81 0.56 5.28
C ILE A 93 1.04 1.42 4.28
N ILE A 94 1.33 1.23 2.99
CA ILE A 94 0.64 1.90 1.90
C ILE A 94 0.06 0.84 0.98
N ASN A 95 -1.25 0.82 0.80
CA ASN A 95 -1.91 -0.05 -0.16
C ASN A 95 -2.11 0.73 -1.47
N ILE A 96 -1.39 0.35 -2.52
CA ILE A 96 -1.55 0.97 -3.83
C ILE A 96 -2.65 0.28 -4.63
N PRO A 97 -3.51 1.06 -5.32
CA PRO A 97 -4.64 0.53 -6.08
C PRO A 97 -4.17 -0.17 -7.36
N PRO A 98 -5.04 -0.97 -8.01
CA PRO A 98 -4.74 -1.69 -9.24
C PRO A 98 -4.13 -0.82 -10.34
N THR A 99 -4.62 0.42 -10.49
CA THR A 99 -4.15 1.39 -11.48
C THR A 99 -2.69 1.84 -11.29
N SER A 100 -2.16 1.68 -10.07
CA SER A 100 -0.80 2.08 -9.70
C SER A 100 0.19 0.89 -9.62
N ILE A 101 -0.29 -0.36 -9.75
CA ILE A 101 0.57 -1.54 -9.68
C ILE A 101 1.54 -1.60 -10.87
N LYS A 102 1.06 -1.31 -12.09
CA LYS A 102 1.93 -1.29 -13.29
C LYS A 102 3.02 -0.24 -13.18
N PRO A 103 2.73 1.05 -12.86
CA PRO A 103 3.76 2.04 -12.57
C PRO A 103 4.79 1.59 -11.53
N PHE A 104 4.35 0.96 -10.44
CA PHE A 104 5.24 0.44 -9.42
C PHE A 104 6.16 -0.67 -9.96
N LYS A 105 5.61 -1.67 -10.65
CA LYS A 105 6.41 -2.74 -11.27
C LYS A 105 7.40 -2.22 -12.30
N ASP A 106 6.99 -1.24 -13.12
CA ASP A 106 7.87 -0.58 -14.09
C ASP A 106 9.00 0.19 -13.40
N TYR A 107 8.72 0.85 -12.28
CA TYR A 107 9.73 1.50 -11.45
C TYR A 107 10.75 0.48 -10.90
N LEU A 108 10.27 -0.60 -10.28
CA LEU A 108 11.15 -1.66 -9.76
C LEU A 108 12.04 -2.24 -10.86
N ALA A 109 11.44 -2.65 -11.99
CA ALA A 109 12.18 -3.32 -13.05
C ALA A 109 13.15 -2.36 -13.74
N LYS A 110 12.66 -1.22 -14.25
CA LYS A 110 13.41 -0.35 -15.17
C LYS A 110 14.35 0.61 -14.44
N ARG A 111 13.98 1.08 -13.22
CA ARG A 111 14.77 2.08 -12.51
C ARG A 111 15.69 1.49 -11.47
N LEU A 112 15.35 0.34 -10.90
CA LEU A 112 16.12 -0.28 -9.82
C LEU A 112 16.83 -1.56 -10.29
N LEU A 113 16.09 -2.62 -10.63
CA LEU A 113 16.68 -3.95 -10.87
C LEU A 113 17.63 -3.95 -12.07
N LEU A 114 17.32 -3.29 -13.18
CA LEU A 114 18.22 -3.16 -14.32
C LEU A 114 19.52 -2.40 -13.98
N ARG A 115 19.54 -1.67 -12.88
CA ARG A 115 20.72 -0.96 -12.37
C ARG A 115 21.37 -1.67 -11.19
N GLY A 116 21.01 -2.92 -10.91
CA GLY A 116 21.54 -3.71 -9.81
C GLY A 116 21.15 -3.23 -8.42
N LYS A 117 20.12 -2.37 -8.32
CA LYS A 117 19.66 -1.80 -7.05
C LYS A 117 18.42 -2.54 -6.54
N ARG A 118 18.30 -2.66 -5.21
CA ARG A 118 17.11 -3.16 -4.53
C ARG A 118 16.31 -1.99 -3.97
N PRO A 119 14.97 -2.11 -3.76
CA PRO A 119 14.15 -1.04 -3.19
C PRO A 119 14.66 -0.51 -1.85
N ALA A 120 15.21 -1.39 -1.00
CA ALA A 120 15.77 -1.04 0.30
C ALA A 120 17.15 -0.35 0.25
N GLN A 121 17.67 -0.04 -0.94
CA GLN A 121 18.98 0.62 -1.13
C GLN A 121 18.84 2.04 -1.70
N VAL A 122 17.60 2.49 -1.91
CA VAL A 122 17.33 3.79 -2.52
C VAL A 122 16.22 4.52 -1.78
N LEU A 123 16.28 5.85 -1.81
CA LEU A 123 15.15 6.69 -1.46
C LEU A 123 14.16 6.68 -2.62
N THR A 124 12.92 6.36 -2.34
CA THR A 124 11.81 6.38 -3.29
C THR A 124 10.88 7.55 -2.97
N LYS A 125 10.63 8.40 -3.95
CA LYS A 125 9.59 9.42 -3.90
C LYS A 125 8.33 8.89 -4.55
N ILE A 126 7.21 9.03 -3.86
CA ILE A 126 5.86 8.65 -4.31
C ILE A 126 5.03 9.92 -4.39
N THR A 127 4.52 10.22 -5.59
CA THR A 127 3.61 11.35 -5.83
C THR A 127 2.34 10.86 -6.50
N LEU A 128 1.34 11.72 -6.59
CA LEU A 128 0.09 11.42 -7.28
C LEU A 128 -0.02 12.28 -8.54
N LYS A 129 -0.47 11.67 -9.63
CA LYS A 129 -0.90 12.39 -10.83
C LYS A 129 -2.36 12.08 -11.15
N LYS A 130 -3.05 13.05 -11.72
CA LYS A 130 -4.37 12.86 -12.29
C LYS A 130 -4.24 12.03 -13.59
N ALA A 131 -5.05 11.00 -13.72
CA ALA A 131 -5.15 10.18 -14.92
C ALA A 131 -6.64 9.97 -15.27
N VAL A 132 -6.90 9.59 -16.51
CA VAL A 132 -8.25 9.33 -17.01
C VAL A 132 -8.27 7.91 -17.58
N SER A 133 -9.30 7.12 -17.24
CA SER A 133 -9.51 5.79 -17.80
C SER A 133 -10.02 5.88 -19.23
N ASN A 134 -10.02 4.75 -19.94
CA ASN A 134 -10.62 4.66 -21.29
C ASN A 134 -12.11 5.01 -21.30
N ASP A 135 -12.78 4.83 -20.17
CA ASP A 135 -14.21 5.13 -19.98
C ASP A 135 -14.44 6.58 -19.48
N GLY A 136 -13.41 7.45 -19.56
CA GLY A 136 -13.51 8.86 -19.17
C GLY A 136 -13.47 9.14 -17.65
N ILE A 137 -13.31 8.11 -16.82
CA ILE A 137 -13.30 8.27 -15.36
C ILE A 137 -11.94 8.80 -14.89
N THR A 138 -11.98 9.93 -14.20
CA THR A 138 -10.79 10.53 -13.60
C THR A 138 -10.39 9.82 -12.31
N TYR A 139 -9.10 9.51 -12.15
CA TYR A 139 -8.55 8.89 -10.95
C TYR A 139 -7.13 9.41 -10.63
N SER A 140 -6.69 9.16 -9.40
CA SER A 140 -5.32 9.44 -8.98
C SER A 140 -4.44 8.20 -9.18
N GLN A 141 -3.30 8.37 -9.84
CA GLN A 141 -2.32 7.31 -10.07
C GLN A 141 -1.02 7.64 -9.36
N CYS A 142 -0.44 6.68 -8.64
CA CYS A 142 0.88 6.83 -8.03
C CYS A 142 1.98 6.89 -9.10
N VAL A 143 2.92 7.80 -8.88
CA VAL A 143 4.16 7.93 -9.65
C VAL A 143 5.31 7.63 -8.70
N PHE A 144 6.22 6.75 -9.12
CA PHE A 144 7.38 6.33 -8.33
C PHE A 144 8.64 6.82 -9.01
N THR A 145 9.48 7.55 -8.27
CA THR A 145 10.77 8.03 -8.76
C THR A 145 11.86 7.71 -7.74
N LYS A 146 13.08 7.45 -8.20
CA LYS A 146 14.25 7.35 -7.33
C LYS A 146 14.63 8.77 -6.92
N ALA A 147 14.64 9.07 -5.64
CA ALA A 147 15.07 10.34 -5.10
C ALA A 147 16.58 10.37 -4.85
N GLY A 148 17.17 9.25 -4.44
CA GLY A 148 18.62 9.14 -4.19
C GLY A 148 19.05 7.70 -3.96
N ASP A 149 20.35 7.46 -3.93
CA ASP A 149 20.95 6.23 -3.44
C ASP A 149 21.26 6.37 -1.95
N LEU A 150 21.10 5.29 -1.18
CA LEU A 150 21.53 5.28 0.22
C LEU A 150 23.03 4.96 0.33
N ALA A 151 23.69 5.63 1.24
CA ALA A 151 25.06 5.33 1.60
C ALA A 151 25.18 3.91 2.20
N PRO A 152 26.32 3.21 2.02
CA PRO A 152 26.50 1.83 2.48
C PRO A 152 26.31 1.62 3.99
N ASP A 153 26.65 2.60 4.81
CA ASP A 153 26.46 2.60 6.26
C ASP A 153 24.98 2.68 6.63
N ILE A 154 24.22 3.55 5.95
CA ILE A 154 22.76 3.65 6.12
C ILE A 154 22.08 2.32 5.72
N ILE A 155 22.50 1.69 4.62
CA ILE A 155 21.95 0.39 4.20
C ILE A 155 22.20 -0.67 5.29
N LYS A 156 23.37 -0.67 5.94
CA LYS A 156 23.68 -1.57 7.06
C LYS A 156 22.78 -1.30 8.27
N THR A 157 22.59 -0.03 8.61
CA THR A 157 21.72 0.39 9.73
C THR A 157 20.27 0.00 9.49
N LEU A 158 19.80 0.03 8.24
CA LEU A 158 18.44 -0.35 7.88
C LEU A 158 18.22 -1.88 7.78
N ALA A 159 19.28 -2.69 7.75
CA ALA A 159 19.17 -4.14 7.59
C ALA A 159 18.23 -4.82 8.62
N PRO A 160 18.26 -4.47 9.93
CA PRO A 160 17.33 -5.03 10.90
C PRO A 160 15.85 -4.69 10.58
N VAL A 161 15.56 -3.46 10.16
CA VAL A 161 14.20 -3.04 9.80
C VAL A 161 13.71 -3.78 8.57
N VAL A 162 14.59 -4.01 7.58
CA VAL A 162 14.26 -4.80 6.39
C VAL A 162 14.00 -6.26 6.77
N ALA A 163 14.77 -6.85 7.68
CA ALA A 163 14.55 -8.20 8.19
C ALA A 163 13.21 -8.31 8.92
N MET A 164 12.95 -7.41 9.87
CA MET A 164 11.67 -7.32 10.57
C MET A 164 10.48 -7.16 9.60
N THR A 165 10.62 -6.33 8.56
CA THR A 165 9.57 -6.18 7.55
C THR A 165 9.30 -7.50 6.81
N LYS A 166 10.35 -8.31 6.53
CA LYS A 166 10.18 -9.63 5.91
C LYS A 166 9.43 -10.58 6.83
N ASP A 167 9.74 -10.57 8.12
CA ASP A 167 9.06 -11.39 9.12
C ASP A 167 7.58 -10.98 9.25
N LEU A 168 7.29 -9.69 9.29
CA LEU A 168 5.92 -9.17 9.25
C LEU A 168 5.16 -9.59 7.99
N MET A 169 5.83 -9.61 6.83
CA MET A 169 5.22 -10.09 5.58
C MET A 169 4.99 -11.59 5.57
N ALA A 170 5.80 -12.36 6.28
CA ALA A 170 5.68 -13.81 6.37
C ALA A 170 4.58 -14.26 7.37
N MET A 171 4.28 -13.43 8.36
CA MET A 171 3.17 -13.68 9.27
C MET A 171 1.86 -13.66 8.48
N LYS A 172 1.07 -14.76 8.59
CA LYS A 172 -0.30 -14.78 8.06
C LYS A 172 -1.12 -13.79 8.88
N GLN A 173 -1.45 -12.65 8.27
CA GLN A 173 -2.39 -11.73 8.90
C GLN A 173 -3.78 -12.37 8.79
N THR A 174 -4.41 -12.61 9.93
CA THR A 174 -5.87 -12.73 10.00
C THR A 174 -6.47 -11.45 9.42
N ALA A 175 -7.60 -11.57 8.72
CA ALA A 175 -8.31 -10.40 8.21
C ALA A 175 -8.37 -9.33 9.33
N PRO A 176 -8.13 -8.06 9.02
CA PRO A 176 -8.26 -7.02 10.02
C PRO A 176 -9.67 -7.11 10.60
N ALA A 177 -9.77 -7.46 11.88
CA ALA A 177 -11.00 -7.29 12.62
C ALA A 177 -11.35 -5.81 12.47
N GLY A 178 -12.56 -5.50 12.00
CA GLY A 178 -13.03 -4.13 11.97
C GLY A 178 -12.80 -3.56 13.36
N GLU A 179 -12.02 -2.50 13.45
CA GLU A 179 -11.91 -1.77 14.72
C GLU A 179 -13.32 -1.32 15.05
N VAL A 180 -13.88 -1.89 16.12
CA VAL A 180 -15.15 -1.46 16.70
C VAL A 180 -14.85 -0.10 17.31
N SER A 181 -14.93 0.93 16.48
CA SER A 181 -14.92 2.31 16.95
C SER A 181 -16.29 2.58 17.54
N GLU A 182 -16.41 2.47 18.86
CA GLU A 182 -17.46 3.14 19.58
C GLU A 182 -17.26 4.65 19.39
N SER A 183 -17.95 5.24 18.42
CA SER A 183 -18.10 6.68 18.35
C SER A 183 -19.55 7.02 18.05
N ASN A 184 -20.19 7.59 19.04
CA ASN A 184 -21.43 8.35 18.93
C ASN A 184 -21.28 9.50 17.93
N GLY A 185 -22.24 9.58 17.00
CA GLY A 185 -22.84 10.85 16.58
C GLY A 185 -22.25 11.58 15.40
N ALA A 186 -23.11 11.71 14.40
CA ALA A 186 -23.32 12.85 13.51
C ALA A 186 -22.31 13.17 12.40
N GLY A 187 -22.73 12.87 11.18
CA GLY A 187 -22.78 13.78 10.03
C GLY A 187 -21.50 14.28 9.41
N SER A 188 -21.42 14.05 8.11
CA SER A 188 -20.78 14.93 7.11
C SER A 188 -19.68 14.33 6.24
N THR A 189 -20.04 14.09 5.00
CA THR A 189 -19.29 14.37 3.75
C THR A 189 -17.79 14.66 3.85
N GLY A 190 -17.01 13.89 3.12
CA GLY A 190 -15.65 14.28 2.71
C GLY A 190 -14.61 13.29 3.16
N PHE A 191 -13.76 12.94 2.23
CA PHE A 191 -12.48 12.28 2.47
C PHE A 191 -11.66 13.08 3.48
N GLU A 192 -11.85 12.88 4.76
CA GLU A 192 -10.97 13.39 5.80
C GLU A 192 -10.04 12.28 6.28
N ASN A 193 -8.81 12.42 5.82
CA ASN A 193 -7.62 11.75 6.32
C ASN A 193 -7.44 12.08 7.81
N ASN A 194 -7.93 11.22 8.71
CA ASN A 194 -7.51 11.27 10.10
C ASN A 194 -6.16 10.56 10.26
N GLY A 195 -5.12 11.29 9.97
CA GLY A 195 -3.73 10.94 10.17
C GLY A 195 -2.89 12.17 10.41
N ARG A 196 -3.36 13.10 11.23
CA ARG A 196 -2.54 14.16 11.79
C ARG A 196 -1.92 13.69 13.11
N ALA A 197 -0.76 13.06 13.04
CA ALA A 197 0.26 13.32 14.03
C ALA A 197 1.13 14.46 13.47
N ALA A 198 0.89 15.66 13.95
CA ALA A 198 1.89 16.72 13.84
C ALA A 198 3.07 16.25 14.68
N PHE A 199 4.13 15.82 14.01
CA PHE A 199 5.37 15.48 14.68
C PHE A 199 6.11 16.77 14.94
N ASP A 200 5.96 17.28 16.15
CA ASP A 200 6.80 18.33 16.70
C ASP A 200 8.12 17.64 17.14
N GLY A 201 9.21 17.99 16.45
CA GLY A 201 10.49 17.28 16.58
C GLY A 201 11.11 17.41 17.97
N LYS A 202 10.68 16.56 18.91
CA LYS A 202 11.35 16.34 20.20
C LYS A 202 11.84 14.90 20.28
N VAL A 203 13.16 14.79 20.32
CA VAL A 203 13.93 13.59 20.61
C VAL A 203 13.41 12.89 21.86
N VAL A 204 12.91 11.67 21.74
CA VAL A 204 12.60 10.79 22.85
C VAL A 204 13.62 9.64 22.82
N ASN A 205 14.43 9.57 23.87
CA ASN A 205 15.38 8.51 24.20
C ASN A 205 16.55 8.26 23.23
N GLY A 206 17.54 9.17 23.18
CA GLY A 206 18.97 8.82 23.06
C GLY A 206 19.47 8.06 21.82
N MET A 207 18.63 7.71 20.83
CA MET A 207 19.07 7.17 19.57
C MET A 207 19.07 8.27 18.52
N ALA A 208 20.25 8.64 18.07
CA ALA A 208 20.41 9.49 16.90
C ALA A 208 19.85 8.76 15.67
N ILE A 209 18.79 9.31 15.09
CA ILE A 209 18.24 8.82 13.83
C ILE A 209 19.15 9.37 12.74
N PRO A 210 19.72 8.54 11.85
CA PRO A 210 20.58 9.03 10.78
C PRO A 210 19.81 9.91 9.81
N GLU A 211 20.31 11.12 9.58
CA GLU A 211 19.85 11.96 8.47
C GLU A 211 20.25 11.31 7.15
N PHE A 212 19.33 11.33 6.16
CA PHE A 212 19.61 10.80 4.84
C PHE A 212 20.31 11.91 4.02
N GLU A 213 21.63 11.83 3.88
CA GLU A 213 22.34 12.69 2.94
C GLU A 213 22.06 12.28 1.49
N GLU A 214 21.61 13.24 0.68
CA GLU A 214 21.55 13.09 -0.76
C GLU A 214 23.00 13.05 -1.30
N VAL A 215 23.40 11.93 -1.85
CA VAL A 215 24.62 11.86 -2.63
C VAL A 215 24.26 12.37 -4.03
N ALA A 216 24.69 13.56 -4.35
CA ALA A 216 24.57 14.13 -5.70
C ALA A 216 25.34 13.25 -6.71
N ASP A 217 24.73 13.01 -7.89
CA ASP A 217 25.36 12.35 -9.03
C ASP A 217 26.51 13.21 -9.62
#